data_70747fcb3a641a2db91e5c8e4f058ae6
#
_entry.id   70747fcb3a641a2db91e5c8e4f058ae6
#
_cell.length_a   1.000
_cell.length_b   1.000
_cell.length_c   1.000
_cell.angle_alpha   90.00
_cell.angle_beta   90.00
_cell.angle_gamma   90.00
#
_symmetry.space_group_name_H-M   'P 1'
#
loop_
_entity.id
_entity.type
_entity.pdbx_description
1 polymer ?
#
loop_
_entity_poly.entity_id
_entity_poly.type
_entity_poly.pdbx_seq_one_letter_code
_entity_poly.pdbx_strand_id
1 'polypeptide(L)'
;MTEALRRAESDAGGELLSNCDSLAVVAQLAWPQLNPVDGKVAEALGIEPAHRMQTAMPNGDSPILLLHEAANRIGRGEARICAVTGGEALRTAGQLAALKKREDGDKPNALRDASHRVRKGYAQSYGLVVPTDVYPLYENAGRAAYGQTLEEGQAESGTIWAAMSQVAATSTGAWLRKPVGADDIITPD
;
A
#
# COMPACT_ATOMS: atom_id res chain seq x y z
N MET A 1 -1.52 6.50 -10.96
CA MET A 1 -1.57 5.17 -11.57
C MET A 1 -1.05 5.20 -13.01
N THR A 2 -1.72 5.87 -13.95
CA THR A 2 -1.30 5.93 -15.36
C THR A 2 0.12 6.45 -15.57
N GLU A 3 0.50 7.52 -14.89
CA GLU A 3 1.86 8.05 -14.94
C GLU A 3 2.90 7.04 -14.40
N ALA A 4 2.58 6.31 -13.34
CA ALA A 4 3.46 5.28 -12.80
C ALA A 4 3.69 4.14 -13.82
N LEU A 5 2.63 3.73 -14.52
CA LEU A 5 2.73 2.71 -15.57
C LEU A 5 3.56 3.19 -16.77
N ARG A 6 3.39 4.44 -17.22
CA ARG A 6 4.21 5.01 -18.28
C ARG A 6 5.70 5.10 -17.90
N ARG A 7 5.99 5.44 -16.65
CA ARG A 7 7.36 5.44 -16.14
C ARG A 7 7.94 4.03 -16.04
N ALA A 8 7.15 3.06 -15.60
CA ALA A 8 7.57 1.66 -15.56
C ALA A 8 7.87 1.12 -16.98
N GLU A 9 7.04 1.47 -17.98
CA GLU A 9 7.31 1.14 -19.38
C GLU A 9 8.60 1.77 -19.90
N SER A 10 8.80 3.07 -19.59
CA SER A 10 10.03 3.77 -19.96
C SER A 10 11.28 3.16 -19.32
N ASP A 11 11.17 2.75 -18.05
CA ASP A 11 12.27 2.09 -17.32
C ASP A 11 12.57 0.69 -17.90
N ALA A 12 11.54 -0.04 -18.30
CA ALA A 12 11.67 -1.35 -18.94
C ALA A 12 12.23 -1.29 -20.38
N GLY A 13 12.23 -0.12 -21.01
CA GLY A 13 12.86 0.10 -22.32
C GLY A 13 12.13 -0.49 -23.52
N GLY A 14 10.79 -0.60 -23.46
CA GLY A 14 9.98 -1.13 -24.55
C GLY A 14 8.56 -0.60 -24.60
N GLU A 15 7.86 -0.86 -25.70
CA GLU A 15 6.43 -0.56 -25.87
C GLU A 15 5.60 -1.71 -25.26
N LEU A 16 5.49 -1.74 -23.92
CA LEU A 16 4.84 -2.81 -23.19
C LEU A 16 3.34 -2.57 -22.97
N LEU A 17 2.95 -1.33 -22.75
CA LEU A 17 1.55 -1.00 -22.43
C LEU A 17 0.61 -1.26 -23.60
N SER A 18 1.04 -0.96 -24.82
CA SER A 18 0.27 -1.25 -26.04
C SER A 18 0.02 -2.75 -26.27
N ASN A 19 0.89 -3.61 -25.71
CA ASN A 19 0.82 -5.07 -25.78
C ASN A 19 0.45 -5.72 -24.45
N CYS A 20 -0.16 -4.96 -23.54
CA CYS A 20 -0.52 -5.43 -22.21
C CYS A 20 -1.70 -6.40 -22.28
N ASP A 21 -1.49 -7.65 -21.87
CA ASP A 21 -2.54 -8.68 -21.86
C ASP A 21 -3.41 -8.61 -20.62
N SER A 22 -2.84 -8.17 -19.49
CA SER A 22 -3.52 -8.14 -18.20
C SER A 22 -3.21 -6.86 -17.42
N LEU A 23 -4.24 -6.14 -16.97
CA LEU A 23 -4.15 -4.98 -16.09
C LEU A 23 -4.80 -5.28 -14.75
N ALA A 24 -4.03 -5.19 -13.68
CA ALA A 24 -4.49 -5.36 -12.31
C ALA A 24 -4.32 -4.07 -11.52
N VAL A 25 -5.35 -3.65 -10.79
CA VAL A 25 -5.37 -2.38 -10.07
C VAL A 25 -5.80 -2.58 -8.62
N VAL A 26 -5.09 -1.97 -7.69
CA VAL A 26 -5.56 -1.88 -6.29
C VAL A 26 -6.67 -0.84 -6.21
N ALA A 27 -7.81 -1.23 -5.64
CA ALA A 27 -8.97 -0.35 -5.48
C ALA A 27 -8.65 0.88 -4.62
N GLN A 28 -9.42 1.96 -4.82
CA GLN A 28 -9.28 3.22 -4.08
C GLN A 28 -9.99 3.18 -2.74
N LEU A 29 -9.30 3.55 -1.66
CA LEU A 29 -9.89 3.87 -0.37
C LEU A 29 -10.25 5.35 -0.23
N ALA A 30 -9.35 6.22 -0.70
CA ALA A 30 -9.52 7.67 -0.59
C ALA A 30 -10.74 8.18 -1.36
N TRP A 31 -11.00 7.62 -2.53
CA TRP A 31 -12.15 7.95 -3.39
C TRP A 31 -12.87 6.70 -3.87
N PRO A 32 -13.64 6.03 -3.01
CA PRO A 32 -14.32 4.77 -3.35
C PRO A 32 -15.32 4.90 -4.50
N GLN A 33 -15.83 6.11 -4.73
CA GLN A 33 -16.73 6.41 -5.86
C GLN A 33 -16.02 6.34 -7.22
N LEU A 34 -14.70 6.32 -7.26
CA LEU A 34 -13.94 6.12 -8.50
C LEU A 34 -13.87 4.64 -8.90
N ASN A 35 -14.10 3.73 -7.96
CA ASN A 35 -14.10 2.29 -8.24
C ASN A 35 -15.32 1.88 -9.10
N PRO A 36 -15.16 0.95 -10.05
CA PRO A 36 -13.92 0.29 -10.43
C PRO A 36 -12.99 1.22 -11.23
N VAL A 37 -11.66 1.22 -10.91
CA VAL A 37 -10.68 2.11 -11.57
C VAL A 37 -9.90 1.43 -12.69
N ASP A 38 -9.94 0.10 -12.80
CA ASP A 38 -9.22 -0.66 -13.83
C ASP A 38 -9.60 -0.22 -15.24
N GLY A 39 -10.90 -0.07 -15.53
CA GLY A 39 -11.38 0.44 -16.81
C GLY A 39 -10.94 1.86 -17.11
N LYS A 40 -11.00 2.75 -16.10
CA LYS A 40 -10.55 4.15 -16.23
C LYS A 40 -9.05 4.27 -16.49
N VAL A 41 -8.25 3.40 -15.86
CA VAL A 41 -6.80 3.33 -16.08
C VAL A 41 -6.52 2.83 -17.49
N ALA A 42 -7.21 1.78 -17.96
CA ALA A 42 -7.07 1.26 -19.32
C ALA A 42 -7.43 2.33 -20.37
N GLU A 43 -8.56 3.00 -20.21
CA GLU A 43 -9.02 4.10 -21.08
C GLU A 43 -8.00 5.24 -21.13
N ALA A 44 -7.49 5.70 -19.97
CA ALA A 44 -6.51 6.79 -19.89
C ALA A 44 -5.13 6.43 -20.46
N LEU A 45 -4.84 5.15 -20.61
CA LEU A 45 -3.64 4.63 -21.28
C LEU A 45 -3.88 4.35 -22.77
N GLY A 46 -5.13 4.26 -23.21
CA GLY A 46 -5.50 3.86 -24.57
C GLY A 46 -5.23 2.39 -24.85
N ILE A 47 -5.40 1.51 -23.85
CA ILE A 47 -5.13 0.07 -23.95
C ILE A 47 -6.42 -0.74 -23.70
N GLU A 48 -6.50 -1.91 -24.33
CA GLU A 48 -7.60 -2.85 -24.17
C GLU A 48 -7.08 -4.25 -23.75
N PRO A 49 -6.60 -4.40 -22.51
CA PRO A 49 -6.09 -5.68 -22.06
C PRO A 49 -7.20 -6.72 -22.00
N ALA A 50 -6.92 -7.95 -22.44
CA ALA A 50 -7.86 -9.07 -22.43
C ALA A 50 -8.37 -9.40 -21.02
N HIS A 51 -7.50 -9.17 -20.02
CA HIS A 51 -7.81 -9.39 -18.61
C HIS A 51 -7.68 -8.10 -17.82
N ARG A 52 -8.77 -7.72 -17.15
CA ARG A 52 -8.76 -6.60 -16.21
C ARG A 52 -9.28 -7.07 -14.86
N MET A 53 -8.65 -6.63 -13.80
CA MET A 53 -9.08 -6.92 -12.45
C MET A 53 -8.76 -5.77 -11.49
N GLN A 54 -9.58 -5.68 -10.47
CA GLN A 54 -9.38 -4.78 -9.34
C GLN A 54 -9.60 -5.55 -8.05
N THR A 55 -8.86 -5.20 -6.99
CA THR A 55 -9.11 -5.78 -5.66
C THR A 55 -10.50 -5.40 -5.16
N ALA A 56 -11.20 -6.34 -4.51
CA ALA A 56 -12.53 -6.07 -3.94
C ALA A 56 -12.44 -5.09 -2.75
N MET A 57 -11.51 -5.35 -1.84
CA MET A 57 -11.19 -4.51 -0.68
C MET A 57 -9.67 -4.36 -0.62
N PRO A 58 -9.13 -3.15 -0.72
CA PRO A 58 -7.69 -2.96 -0.62
C PRO A 58 -7.23 -3.11 0.83
N ASN A 59 -6.11 -3.79 1.01
CA ASN A 59 -5.41 -3.96 2.27
C ASN A 59 -3.90 -4.04 2.04
N GLY A 60 -3.10 -4.26 3.07
CA GLY A 60 -1.64 -4.17 3.00
C GLY A 60 -0.98 -5.18 2.06
N ASP A 61 -1.60 -6.34 1.82
CA ASP A 61 -1.09 -7.40 0.94
C ASP A 61 -1.56 -7.25 -0.53
N SER A 62 -2.54 -6.40 -0.80
CA SER A 62 -3.15 -6.26 -2.12
C SER A 62 -2.16 -6.08 -3.28
N PRO A 63 -1.12 -5.25 -3.18
CA PRO A 63 -0.14 -5.12 -4.27
C PRO A 63 0.58 -6.44 -4.57
N ILE A 64 0.94 -7.19 -3.52
CA ILE A 64 1.66 -8.45 -3.66
C ILE A 64 0.75 -9.56 -4.17
N LEU A 65 -0.51 -9.61 -3.76
CA LEU A 65 -1.52 -10.52 -4.31
C LEU A 65 -1.70 -10.31 -5.82
N LEU A 66 -1.82 -9.05 -6.26
CA LEU A 66 -1.94 -8.74 -7.69
C LEU A 66 -0.67 -9.11 -8.47
N LEU A 67 0.50 -8.87 -7.89
CA LEU A 67 1.77 -9.28 -8.50
C LEU A 67 1.87 -10.81 -8.61
N HIS A 68 1.46 -11.53 -7.57
CA HIS A 68 1.42 -12.99 -7.56
C HIS A 68 0.46 -13.54 -8.64
N GLU A 69 -0.73 -12.95 -8.77
CA GLU A 69 -1.69 -13.34 -9.82
C GLU A 69 -1.14 -13.06 -11.22
N ALA A 70 -0.49 -11.91 -11.41
CA ALA A 70 0.17 -11.58 -12.67
C ALA A 70 1.26 -12.61 -13.02
N ALA A 71 2.10 -12.97 -12.05
CA ALA A 71 3.15 -13.98 -12.24
C ALA A 71 2.55 -15.35 -12.58
N ASN A 72 1.49 -15.76 -11.92
CA ASN A 72 0.79 -17.02 -12.20
C ASN A 72 0.18 -17.03 -13.62
N ARG A 73 -0.40 -15.93 -14.09
CA ARG A 73 -0.93 -15.82 -15.46
C ARG A 73 0.18 -16.00 -16.49
N ILE A 74 1.32 -15.36 -16.27
CA ILE A 74 2.49 -15.54 -17.14
C ILE A 74 2.98 -16.99 -17.09
N GLY A 75 3.09 -17.58 -15.90
CA GLY A 75 3.54 -18.95 -15.72
C GLY A 75 2.63 -20.00 -16.37
N ARG A 76 1.32 -19.73 -16.46
CA ARG A 76 0.35 -20.58 -17.16
C ARG A 76 0.26 -20.30 -18.66
N GLY A 77 0.98 -19.31 -19.17
CA GLY A 77 0.91 -18.91 -20.58
C GLY A 77 -0.38 -18.16 -20.96
N GLU A 78 -1.15 -17.67 -19.99
CA GLU A 78 -2.38 -16.91 -20.17
C GLU A 78 -2.12 -15.44 -20.54
N ALA A 79 -0.95 -14.94 -20.23
CA ALA A 79 -0.50 -13.59 -20.53
C ALA A 79 1.01 -13.57 -20.72
N ARG A 80 1.50 -12.62 -21.49
CA ARG A 80 2.93 -12.33 -21.68
C ARG A 80 3.36 -11.08 -20.94
N ILE A 81 2.48 -10.07 -20.93
CA ILE A 81 2.70 -8.76 -20.33
C ILE A 81 1.56 -8.47 -19.38
N CYS A 82 1.90 -8.34 -18.11
CA CYS A 82 0.97 -7.97 -17.05
C CYS A 82 1.38 -6.64 -16.43
N ALA A 83 0.46 -5.69 -16.36
CA ALA A 83 0.63 -4.43 -15.67
C ALA A 83 -0.09 -4.48 -14.31
N VAL A 84 0.61 -4.08 -13.25
CA VAL A 84 0.05 -3.96 -11.89
C VAL A 84 0.25 -2.53 -11.40
N THR A 85 -0.79 -1.91 -10.89
CA THR A 85 -0.71 -0.55 -10.38
C THR A 85 -1.63 -0.32 -9.19
N GLY A 86 -1.32 0.69 -8.43
CA GLY A 86 -2.15 1.20 -7.35
C GLY A 86 -1.71 2.60 -6.97
N GLY A 87 -2.48 3.26 -6.15
CA GLY A 87 -2.10 4.56 -5.62
C GLY A 87 -3.19 5.12 -4.73
N GLU A 88 -2.80 5.70 -3.64
CA GLU A 88 -3.66 6.33 -2.67
C GLU A 88 -3.25 7.77 -2.40
N ALA A 89 -4.24 8.60 -2.06
CA ALA A 89 -4.01 9.97 -1.67
C ALA A 89 -4.87 10.35 -0.44
N LEU A 90 -4.83 9.52 0.59
CA LEU A 90 -5.61 9.67 1.83
C LEU A 90 -5.39 11.03 2.51
N ARG A 91 -4.15 11.53 2.49
CA ARG A 91 -3.84 12.87 3.03
C ARG A 91 -4.59 13.98 2.29
N THR A 92 -4.57 13.94 0.97
CA THR A 92 -5.30 14.92 0.13
C THR A 92 -6.80 14.80 0.33
N ALA A 93 -7.33 13.57 0.36
CA ALA A 93 -8.75 13.33 0.63
C ALA A 93 -9.16 13.88 2.02
N GLY A 94 -8.34 13.67 3.05
CA GLY A 94 -8.56 14.21 4.39
C GLY A 94 -8.52 15.75 4.43
N GLN A 95 -7.58 16.37 3.71
CA GLN A 95 -7.51 17.83 3.61
C GLN A 95 -8.73 18.43 2.90
N LEU A 96 -9.14 17.84 1.78
CA LEU A 96 -10.33 18.29 1.05
C LEU A 96 -11.61 18.11 1.88
N ALA A 97 -11.73 17.00 2.61
CA ALA A 97 -12.85 16.78 3.52
C ALA A 97 -12.88 17.81 4.65
N ALA A 98 -11.71 18.19 5.19
CA ALA A 98 -11.61 19.22 6.22
C ALA A 98 -11.98 20.62 5.70
N LEU A 99 -11.58 20.97 4.47
CA LEU A 99 -11.97 22.23 3.82
C LEU A 99 -13.48 22.27 3.60
N LYS A 100 -14.05 21.21 3.03
CA LYS A 100 -15.48 21.11 2.81
C LYS A 100 -16.29 21.22 4.12
N LYS A 101 -15.79 20.61 5.20
CA LYS A 101 -16.42 20.74 6.53
C LYS A 101 -16.44 22.19 7.04
N ARG A 102 -15.41 22.99 6.73
CA ARG A 102 -15.38 24.42 7.08
C ARG A 102 -16.40 25.24 6.30
N GLU A 103 -16.63 24.87 5.03
CA GLU A 103 -17.59 25.55 4.15
C GLU A 103 -19.05 25.16 4.46
N ASP A 104 -19.31 23.85 4.65
CA ASP A 104 -20.67 23.28 4.79
C ASP A 104 -21.18 23.17 6.25
N GLY A 105 -20.32 23.47 7.25
CA GLY A 105 -20.62 23.20 8.67
C GLY A 105 -20.45 21.70 9.02
N ASP A 106 -20.89 21.35 10.23
CA ASP A 106 -20.62 20.02 10.84
C ASP A 106 -21.54 18.90 10.29
N LYS A 107 -21.60 18.75 8.96
CA LYS A 107 -22.28 17.60 8.36
C LYS A 107 -21.44 16.32 8.47
N PRO A 108 -22.05 15.15 8.72
CA PRO A 108 -21.32 13.90 8.89
C PRO A 108 -20.43 13.60 7.67
N ASN A 109 -19.16 13.25 7.91
CA ASN A 109 -18.19 12.93 6.84
C ASN A 109 -18.27 11.43 6.54
N ALA A 110 -18.63 11.06 5.30
CA ALA A 110 -18.79 9.69 4.86
C ALA A 110 -17.52 8.81 5.06
N LEU A 111 -16.31 9.39 4.99
CA LEU A 111 -15.05 8.68 5.27
C LEU A 111 -14.89 8.34 6.76
N ARG A 112 -15.28 9.27 7.65
CA ARG A 112 -15.30 9.04 9.09
C ARG A 112 -16.38 8.03 9.48
N ASP A 113 -17.54 8.09 8.82
CA ASP A 113 -18.64 7.15 9.01
C ASP A 113 -18.31 5.76 8.47
N ALA A 114 -17.55 5.63 7.38
CA ALA A 114 -17.11 4.33 6.87
C ALA A 114 -16.18 3.63 7.86
N SER A 115 -15.23 4.35 8.49
CA SER A 115 -14.36 3.80 9.53
C SER A 115 -15.11 3.44 10.82
N HIS A 116 -16.21 4.15 11.13
CA HIS A 116 -17.06 3.88 12.29
C HIS A 116 -18.14 2.82 12.04
N ARG A 117 -18.47 2.51 10.76
CA ARG A 117 -19.41 1.45 10.37
C ARG A 117 -18.81 0.05 10.41
N VAL A 118 -17.51 -0.08 10.52
CA VAL A 118 -16.91 -1.38 10.86
C VAL A 118 -17.52 -1.79 12.19
N ARG A 119 -18.35 -2.85 12.19
CA ARG A 119 -18.90 -3.43 13.42
C ARG A 119 -17.75 -3.52 14.42
N LYS A 120 -17.94 -2.97 15.63
CA LYS A 120 -16.97 -3.12 16.71
C LYS A 120 -16.70 -4.60 16.88
N GLY A 121 -15.65 -5.08 16.25
CA GLY A 121 -15.22 -6.47 16.35
C GLY A 121 -14.69 -6.72 17.76
N TYR A 122 -14.58 -7.99 18.13
CA TYR A 122 -14.01 -8.41 19.40
C TYR A 122 -12.67 -7.74 19.68
N ALA A 123 -11.77 -7.67 18.67
CA ALA A 123 -10.49 -6.99 18.77
C ALA A 123 -10.59 -5.51 19.15
N GLN A 124 -11.55 -4.78 18.58
CA GLN A 124 -11.74 -3.36 18.88
C GLN A 124 -12.23 -3.12 20.32
N SER A 125 -12.93 -4.08 20.93
CA SER A 125 -13.33 -3.98 22.34
C SER A 125 -12.13 -4.00 23.31
N TYR A 126 -10.99 -4.54 22.84
CA TYR A 126 -9.70 -4.54 23.53
C TYR A 126 -8.74 -3.44 23.09
N GLY A 127 -9.23 -2.45 22.33
CA GLY A 127 -8.42 -1.35 21.86
C GLY A 127 -7.54 -1.67 20.63
N LEU A 128 -7.69 -2.84 20.03
CA LEU A 128 -6.91 -3.26 18.85
C LEU A 128 -7.57 -2.69 17.58
N VAL A 129 -7.22 -1.47 17.22
CA VAL A 129 -7.88 -0.71 16.14
C VAL A 129 -6.95 -0.40 14.98
N VAL A 130 -5.72 -0.03 15.27
CA VAL A 130 -4.74 0.39 14.27
C VAL A 130 -3.49 -0.52 14.30
N PRO A 131 -2.66 -0.50 13.26
CA PRO A 131 -1.47 -1.36 13.19
C PRO A 131 -0.57 -1.29 14.43
N THR A 132 -0.37 -0.10 14.98
CA THR A 132 0.45 0.11 16.20
C THR A 132 -0.12 -0.57 17.45
N ASP A 133 -1.41 -0.91 17.46
CA ASP A 133 -2.02 -1.67 18.54
C ASP A 133 -1.86 -3.19 18.33
N VAL A 134 -1.78 -3.62 17.07
CA VAL A 134 -1.85 -5.04 16.67
C VAL A 134 -0.47 -5.65 16.49
N TYR A 135 0.45 -4.96 15.80
CA TYR A 135 1.77 -5.52 15.49
C TYR A 135 2.63 -5.87 16.70
N PRO A 136 2.57 -5.15 17.85
CA PRO A 136 3.27 -5.59 19.04
C PRO A 136 2.88 -6.98 19.55
N LEU A 137 1.65 -7.44 19.27
CA LEU A 137 1.21 -8.80 19.61
C LEU A 137 1.94 -9.86 18.77
N TYR A 138 2.10 -9.58 17.47
CA TYR A 138 2.87 -10.47 16.58
C TYR A 138 4.35 -10.48 16.96
N GLU A 139 4.91 -9.33 17.27
CA GLU A 139 6.30 -9.18 17.74
C GLU A 139 6.53 -10.01 19.01
N ASN A 140 5.64 -9.90 19.99
CA ASN A 140 5.71 -10.68 21.22
C ASN A 140 5.61 -12.19 20.96
N ALA A 141 4.72 -12.60 20.06
CA ALA A 141 4.57 -14.02 19.70
C ALA A 141 5.83 -14.54 18.97
N GLY A 142 6.40 -13.75 18.05
CA GLY A 142 7.65 -14.06 17.34
C GLY A 142 8.82 -14.21 18.32
N ARG A 143 9.03 -13.23 19.20
CA ARG A 143 10.09 -13.31 20.22
C ARG A 143 9.94 -14.51 21.13
N ALA A 144 8.72 -14.80 21.58
CA ALA A 144 8.46 -16.00 22.39
C ALA A 144 8.79 -17.30 21.65
N ALA A 145 8.47 -17.39 20.36
CA ALA A 145 8.77 -18.54 19.53
C ALA A 145 10.28 -18.76 19.31
N TYR A 146 11.03 -17.67 19.19
CA TYR A 146 12.49 -17.69 18.99
C TYR A 146 13.30 -17.65 20.29
N GLY A 147 12.65 -17.51 21.45
CA GLY A 147 13.33 -17.41 22.74
C GLY A 147 14.09 -16.09 22.94
N GLN A 148 13.70 -15.05 22.25
CA GLN A 148 14.35 -13.73 22.34
C GLN A 148 13.82 -12.89 23.50
N THR A 149 14.71 -12.16 24.17
CA THR A 149 14.33 -11.09 25.09
C THR A 149 13.74 -9.88 24.35
N LEU A 150 13.21 -8.92 25.07
CA LEU A 150 12.75 -7.65 24.47
C LEU A 150 13.91 -6.88 23.84
N GLU A 151 15.03 -6.81 24.56
CA GLU A 151 16.24 -6.08 24.15
C GLU A 151 16.85 -6.70 22.88
N GLU A 152 16.89 -8.03 22.80
CA GLU A 152 17.39 -8.73 21.60
C GLU A 152 16.50 -8.47 20.39
N GLY A 153 15.16 -8.53 20.53
CA GLY A 153 14.23 -8.22 19.45
C GLY A 153 14.31 -6.75 19.00
N GLN A 154 14.47 -5.83 19.94
CA GLN A 154 14.67 -4.41 19.63
C GLN A 154 16.00 -4.17 18.89
N ALA A 155 17.09 -4.78 19.34
CA ALA A 155 18.40 -4.66 18.69
C ALA A 155 18.38 -5.23 17.27
N GLU A 156 17.70 -6.36 17.03
CA GLU A 156 17.51 -6.93 15.70
C GLU A 156 16.72 -5.97 14.81
N SER A 157 15.58 -5.45 15.27
CA SER A 157 14.76 -4.48 14.55
C SER A 157 15.55 -3.22 14.24
N GLY A 158 16.28 -2.66 15.21
CA GLY A 158 17.14 -1.50 15.02
C GLY A 158 18.19 -1.75 13.94
N THR A 159 18.82 -2.91 13.93
CA THR A 159 19.84 -3.29 12.94
C THR A 159 19.25 -3.35 11.53
N ILE A 160 18.06 -3.97 11.36
CA ILE A 160 17.38 -4.08 10.07
C ILE A 160 17.03 -2.68 9.54
N TRP A 161 16.42 -1.85 10.37
CA TRP A 161 16.01 -0.49 9.97
C TRP A 161 17.20 0.42 9.70
N ALA A 162 18.29 0.30 10.46
CA ALA A 162 19.52 1.01 10.17
C ALA A 162 20.09 0.64 8.81
N ALA A 163 20.14 -0.65 8.46
CA ALA A 163 20.57 -1.12 7.15
C ALA A 163 19.69 -0.55 6.03
N MET A 164 18.35 -0.56 6.21
CA MET A 164 17.41 0.06 5.25
C MET A 164 17.68 1.56 5.09
N SER A 165 18.01 2.29 6.18
CA SER A 165 18.32 3.72 6.11
C SER A 165 19.60 4.02 5.34
N GLN A 166 20.60 3.14 5.40
CA GLN A 166 21.82 3.25 4.59
C GLN A 166 21.51 3.14 3.09
N VAL A 167 20.65 2.18 2.70
CA VAL A 167 20.19 2.05 1.31
C VAL A 167 19.39 3.27 0.90
N ALA A 168 18.47 3.74 1.74
CA ALA A 168 17.66 4.93 1.47
C ALA A 168 18.51 6.18 1.24
N ALA A 169 19.65 6.33 1.95
CA ALA A 169 20.53 7.48 1.81
C ALA A 169 21.07 7.67 0.38
N THR A 170 21.23 6.59 -0.37
CA THR A 170 21.73 6.61 -1.75
C THR A 170 20.62 6.54 -2.80
N SER A 171 19.35 6.29 -2.39
CA SER A 171 18.22 6.14 -3.29
C SER A 171 17.63 7.49 -3.67
N THR A 172 17.48 7.75 -4.96
CA THR A 172 16.82 8.97 -5.47
C THR A 172 15.32 8.97 -5.20
N GLY A 173 14.70 7.81 -5.01
CA GLY A 173 13.28 7.64 -4.72
C GLY A 173 12.91 7.71 -3.23
N ALA A 174 13.89 7.63 -2.33
CA ALA A 174 13.61 7.65 -0.90
C ALA A 174 13.28 9.06 -0.39
N TRP A 175 12.32 9.14 0.52
CA TRP A 175 11.94 10.39 1.19
C TRP A 175 12.89 10.74 2.34
N LEU A 176 13.30 9.74 3.12
CA LEU A 176 14.22 9.89 4.22
C LEU A 176 15.60 9.40 3.76
N ARG A 177 16.52 10.34 3.54
CA ARG A 177 17.86 10.05 3.01
C ARG A 177 18.98 10.27 4.03
N LYS A 178 18.63 10.49 5.28
CA LYS A 178 19.59 10.58 6.37
C LYS A 178 19.83 9.17 6.95
N PRO A 179 21.04 8.64 6.89
CA PRO A 179 21.36 7.40 7.58
C PRO A 179 21.15 7.56 9.09
N VAL A 180 20.57 6.54 9.71
CA VAL A 180 20.38 6.48 11.17
C VAL A 180 21.02 5.23 11.73
N GLY A 181 21.51 5.30 12.96
CA GLY A 181 22.08 4.17 13.70
C GLY A 181 20.97 3.27 14.27
N ALA A 182 21.33 2.04 14.64
CA ALA A 182 20.38 1.11 15.25
C ALA A 182 19.84 1.67 16.59
N ASP A 183 20.70 2.27 17.38
CA ASP A 183 20.33 2.85 18.68
C ASP A 183 19.37 4.03 18.53
N ASP A 184 19.57 4.88 17.51
CA ASP A 184 18.67 6.01 17.23
C ASP A 184 17.24 5.54 16.84
N ILE A 185 17.12 4.34 16.26
CA ILE A 185 15.83 3.78 15.84
C ILE A 185 15.04 3.23 17.02
N ILE A 186 15.69 2.60 17.96
CA ILE A 186 15.06 1.94 19.11
C ILE A 186 14.92 2.85 20.33
N THR A 187 15.59 3.99 20.33
CA THR A 187 15.49 4.98 21.41
C THR A 187 14.42 6.00 21.07
N PRO A 188 13.36 6.15 21.86
CA PRO A 188 12.34 7.16 21.61
C PRO A 188 12.91 8.56 21.86
N ASP A 189 12.45 9.54 21.02
CA ASP A 189 12.74 10.97 21.15
C ASP A 189 12.04 11.60 22.38
#